data_25bd91c7c46f337c9219840962d590dc
#
_entry.id   25bd91c7c46f337c9219840962d590dc
#
_cell.length_a   1.000
_cell.length_b   1.000
_cell.length_c   1.000
_cell.angle_alpha   90.00
_cell.angle_beta   90.00
_cell.angle_gamma   90.00
#
_symmetry.space_group_name_H-M   'P 1'
#
loop_
_entity.id
_entity.type
_entity.pdbx_description
1 polymer ?
#
loop_
_entity_poly.entity_id
_entity_poly.type
_entity_poly.pdbx_seq_one_letter_code
_entity_poly.pdbx_strand_id
1 'polypeptide(L)'
;MQPRTLVWIIIILPLLVSNAVYLLSAYEGFIPWCIPYIDGCTTMSKAARSGDSIFVFRAVMIGYSVLLILFWIYAKQWLDLLYGRSTNFARIILWLGVIGAIFLMVYIDFLGTSGEVNRFMRKYGIMVFFVFTPLAQTLMLRQHYHVLPSLKQGTINPKILHYQLAIVVIMLIIGIISTVLDLTNNKTYESENIIEWNFSFILNIYFFGMVFLWKKYSYHLKNDSD
;
A
#
# COMPACT_ATOMS: atom_id res chain seq x y z
N MET A 1 10.72 15.45 7.97
CA MET A 1 9.71 15.51 6.87
C MET A 1 8.34 15.64 7.51
N GLN A 2 7.49 16.53 7.01
CA GLN A 2 6.13 16.68 7.54
C GLN A 2 5.29 15.43 7.24
N PRO A 3 4.45 14.95 8.18
CA PRO A 3 3.63 13.74 7.98
C PRO A 3 2.76 13.81 6.72
N ARG A 4 2.16 14.97 6.44
CA ARG A 4 1.31 15.16 5.26
C ARG A 4 2.07 15.06 3.94
N THR A 5 3.30 15.60 3.87
CA THR A 5 4.17 15.47 2.70
C THR A 5 4.55 14.01 2.46
N LEU A 6 4.85 13.26 3.53
CA LEU A 6 5.12 11.83 3.46
C LEU A 6 3.95 11.07 2.82
N VAL A 7 2.70 11.38 3.24
CA VAL A 7 1.52 10.70 2.69
C VAL A 7 1.39 10.97 1.18
N TRP A 8 1.61 12.20 0.71
CA TRP A 8 1.60 12.51 -0.72
C TRP A 8 2.64 11.69 -1.49
N ILE A 9 3.85 11.56 -0.96
CA ILE A 9 4.90 10.75 -1.59
C ILE A 9 4.48 9.28 -1.65
N ILE A 10 3.90 8.74 -0.56
CA ILE A 10 3.42 7.37 -0.49
C ILE A 10 2.32 7.07 -1.51
N ILE A 11 1.46 8.05 -1.82
CA ILE A 11 0.41 7.87 -2.83
C ILE A 11 0.99 7.95 -4.25
N ILE A 12 1.77 8.99 -4.51
CA ILE A 12 2.18 9.34 -5.87
C ILE A 12 3.28 8.41 -6.39
N LEU A 13 4.27 8.10 -5.55
CA LEU A 13 5.49 7.42 -5.98
C LEU A 13 5.24 6.02 -6.55
N PRO A 14 4.49 5.10 -5.89
CA PRO A 14 4.25 3.77 -6.44
C PRO A 14 3.33 3.80 -7.67
N LEU A 15 2.40 4.76 -7.75
CA LEU A 15 1.56 4.93 -8.93
C LEU A 15 2.39 5.38 -10.13
N LEU A 16 3.28 6.34 -9.94
CA LEU A 16 4.17 6.80 -11.01
C LEU A 16 5.13 5.69 -11.45
N VAL A 17 5.81 5.03 -10.51
CA VAL A 17 6.83 4.04 -10.86
C VAL A 17 6.24 2.80 -11.51
N SER A 18 5.09 2.28 -11.03
CA SER A 18 4.47 1.10 -11.65
C SER A 18 4.02 1.34 -13.09
N ASN A 19 3.46 2.52 -13.38
CA ASN A 19 3.09 2.88 -14.73
C ASN A 19 4.32 3.22 -15.60
N ALA A 20 5.34 3.87 -15.04
CA ALA A 20 6.58 4.18 -15.76
C ALA A 20 7.34 2.91 -16.18
N VAL A 21 7.48 1.92 -15.28
CA VAL A 21 8.14 0.65 -15.63
C VAL A 21 7.32 -0.19 -16.61
N TYR A 22 5.98 -0.10 -16.55
CA TYR A 22 5.13 -0.69 -17.57
C TYR A 22 5.42 -0.07 -18.96
N LEU A 23 5.39 1.26 -19.06
CA LEU A 23 5.64 1.98 -20.31
C LEU A 23 7.05 1.70 -20.85
N LEU A 24 8.05 1.67 -19.98
CA LEU A 24 9.44 1.38 -20.36
C LEU A 24 9.56 -0.05 -20.90
N SER A 25 9.04 -1.06 -20.18
CA SER A 25 9.06 -2.45 -20.64
C SER A 25 8.29 -2.68 -21.94
N ALA A 26 7.18 -1.95 -22.15
CA ALA A 26 6.42 -2.02 -23.40
C ALA A 26 7.18 -1.34 -24.56
N TYR A 27 7.84 -0.22 -24.30
CA TYR A 27 8.68 0.47 -25.27
C TYR A 27 9.88 -0.38 -25.71
N GLU A 28 10.49 -1.10 -24.77
CA GLU A 28 11.59 -2.04 -25.05
C GLU A 28 11.12 -3.35 -25.71
N GLY A 29 9.81 -3.57 -25.87
CA GLY A 29 9.23 -4.73 -26.54
C GLY A 29 9.17 -6.00 -25.68
N PHE A 30 9.39 -5.92 -24.37
CA PHE A 30 9.32 -7.09 -23.47
C PHE A 30 7.90 -7.50 -23.09
N ILE A 31 6.96 -6.56 -23.14
CA ILE A 31 5.54 -6.77 -22.82
C ILE A 31 4.65 -6.08 -23.86
N PRO A 32 3.42 -6.56 -24.08
CA PRO A 32 2.51 -5.95 -25.05
C PRO A 32 2.02 -4.57 -24.59
N TRP A 33 1.69 -3.72 -25.55
CA TRP A 33 0.97 -2.47 -25.32
C TRP A 33 -0.50 -2.77 -25.04
N CYS A 34 -1.00 -2.34 -23.88
CA CYS A 34 -2.40 -2.51 -23.48
C CYS A 34 -2.73 -1.57 -22.29
N ILE A 35 -3.92 -1.67 -21.75
CA ILE A 35 -4.29 -1.05 -20.46
C ILE A 35 -4.30 -2.16 -19.39
N PRO A 36 -3.21 -2.36 -18.61
CA PRO A 36 -3.08 -3.53 -17.72
C PRO A 36 -4.20 -3.64 -16.69
N TYR A 37 -4.78 -2.52 -16.28
CA TYR A 37 -5.91 -2.45 -15.35
C TYR A 37 -7.22 -3.04 -15.90
N ILE A 38 -7.36 -3.11 -17.24
CA ILE A 38 -8.57 -3.53 -17.96
C ILE A 38 -8.32 -4.81 -18.73
N ASP A 39 -7.22 -4.84 -19.50
CA ASP A 39 -6.92 -5.95 -20.43
C ASP A 39 -6.17 -7.10 -19.75
N GLY A 40 -5.50 -6.83 -18.61
CA GLY A 40 -4.75 -7.86 -17.89
C GLY A 40 -3.62 -8.52 -18.67
N CYS A 41 -3.07 -7.85 -19.67
CA CYS A 41 -2.09 -8.40 -20.59
C CYS A 41 -0.73 -8.74 -19.96
N THR A 42 -0.43 -8.19 -18.79
CA THR A 42 0.82 -8.41 -18.05
C THR A 42 0.67 -8.22 -16.56
N THR A 43 1.48 -8.95 -15.78
CA THR A 43 1.61 -8.71 -14.33
C THR A 43 2.44 -7.45 -14.06
N MET A 44 2.21 -6.80 -12.93
CA MET A 44 3.09 -5.73 -12.44
C MET A 44 4.52 -6.23 -12.23
N SER A 45 4.65 -7.44 -11.69
CA SER A 45 5.93 -8.13 -11.51
C SER A 45 6.70 -8.35 -12.82
N LYS A 46 6.01 -8.70 -13.91
CA LYS A 46 6.65 -8.88 -15.23
C LYS A 46 7.08 -7.53 -15.80
N ALA A 47 6.24 -6.52 -15.74
CA ALA A 47 6.57 -5.17 -16.17
C ALA A 47 7.81 -4.62 -15.43
N ALA A 48 7.86 -4.81 -14.11
CA ALA A 48 8.93 -4.28 -13.26
C ALA A 48 10.27 -5.01 -13.36
N ARG A 49 10.30 -6.25 -13.92
CA ARG A 49 11.54 -7.05 -14.00
C ARG A 49 12.12 -7.18 -15.42
N SER A 50 11.50 -6.60 -16.42
CA SER A 50 11.90 -6.71 -17.82
C SER A 50 12.79 -5.53 -18.20
N GLY A 51 13.87 -5.79 -18.97
CA GLY A 51 14.77 -4.75 -19.48
C GLY A 51 15.33 -3.83 -18.39
N ASP A 52 15.42 -2.56 -18.71
CA ASP A 52 15.94 -1.52 -17.78
C ASP A 52 14.95 -1.15 -16.67
N SER A 53 13.70 -1.56 -16.79
CA SER A 53 12.65 -1.32 -15.80
C SER A 53 13.01 -1.84 -14.41
N ILE A 54 13.78 -2.92 -14.32
CA ILE A 54 14.18 -3.51 -13.03
C ILE A 54 15.04 -2.56 -12.18
N PHE A 55 15.93 -1.81 -12.81
CA PHE A 55 16.81 -0.87 -12.10
C PHE A 55 16.00 0.32 -11.56
N VAL A 56 15.11 0.87 -12.38
CA VAL A 56 14.21 1.97 -11.98
C VAL A 56 13.30 1.52 -10.86
N PHE A 57 12.66 0.35 -10.99
CA PHE A 57 11.75 -0.18 -10.00
C PHE A 57 12.43 -0.42 -8.66
N ARG A 58 13.58 -1.11 -8.65
CA ARG A 58 14.35 -1.38 -7.42
C ARG A 58 14.79 -0.11 -6.72
N ALA A 59 15.41 0.82 -7.44
CA ALA A 59 15.93 2.06 -6.88
C ALA A 59 14.82 2.87 -6.18
N VAL A 60 13.65 2.99 -6.81
CA VAL A 60 12.54 3.79 -6.29
C VAL A 60 11.78 3.05 -5.19
N MET A 61 11.46 1.76 -5.40
CA MET A 61 10.57 1.03 -4.48
C MET A 61 11.24 0.57 -3.19
N ILE A 62 12.57 0.40 -3.16
CA ILE A 62 13.31 0.22 -1.90
C ILE A 62 13.17 1.50 -1.05
N GLY A 63 13.41 2.66 -1.63
CA GLY A 63 13.19 3.94 -0.95
C GLY A 63 11.74 4.12 -0.49
N TYR A 64 10.78 3.75 -1.32
CA TYR A 64 9.36 3.73 -0.97
C TYR A 64 9.05 2.87 0.26
N SER A 65 9.64 1.67 0.34
CA SER A 65 9.44 0.77 1.49
C SER A 65 9.93 1.40 2.80
N VAL A 66 11.05 2.12 2.78
CA VAL A 66 11.54 2.89 3.94
C VAL A 66 10.58 4.01 4.33
N LEU A 67 10.05 4.74 3.34
CA LEU A 67 9.05 5.79 3.60
C LEU A 67 7.75 5.20 4.15
N LEU A 68 7.37 4.00 3.73
CA LEU A 68 6.21 3.31 4.25
C LEU A 68 6.40 2.88 5.72
N ILE A 69 7.60 2.44 6.13
CA ILE A 69 7.93 2.21 7.54
C ILE A 69 7.76 3.51 8.34
N LEU A 70 8.29 4.62 7.85
CA LEU A 70 8.15 5.93 8.50
C LEU A 70 6.68 6.35 8.61
N PHE A 71 5.86 6.06 7.59
CA PHE A 71 4.41 6.29 7.64
C PHE A 71 3.76 5.53 8.81
N TRP A 72 4.09 4.25 9.00
CA TRP A 72 3.49 3.45 10.08
C TRP A 72 3.94 3.92 11.46
N ILE A 73 5.16 4.44 11.60
CA ILE A 73 5.62 5.10 12.83
C ILE A 73 4.76 6.34 13.11
N TYR A 74 4.54 7.20 12.12
CA TYR A 74 3.67 8.37 12.28
C TYR A 74 2.21 7.99 12.52
N ALA A 75 1.72 6.93 11.90
CA ALA A 75 0.37 6.42 12.12
C ALA A 75 0.17 5.96 13.58
N LYS A 76 1.15 5.28 14.15
CA LYS A 76 1.15 4.92 15.58
C LYS A 76 1.16 6.14 16.47
N GLN A 77 2.03 7.12 16.22
CA GLN A 77 2.09 8.37 16.99
C GLN A 77 0.77 9.16 16.89
N TRP A 78 0.18 9.22 15.71
CA TRP A 78 -1.14 9.83 15.50
C TRP A 78 -2.23 9.16 16.32
N LEU A 79 -2.29 7.84 16.34
CA LEU A 79 -3.25 7.11 17.19
C LEU A 79 -3.01 7.38 18.67
N ASP A 80 -1.75 7.40 19.12
CA ASP A 80 -1.41 7.71 20.51
C ASP A 80 -1.88 9.12 20.93
N LEU A 81 -1.74 10.11 20.03
CA LEU A 81 -2.26 11.46 20.25
C LEU A 81 -3.78 11.49 20.37
N LEU A 82 -4.50 10.75 19.50
CA LEU A 82 -5.96 10.68 19.53
C LEU A 82 -6.49 10.05 20.83
N TYR A 83 -5.77 9.05 21.36
CA TYR A 83 -6.15 8.33 22.57
C TYR A 83 -5.58 8.97 23.86
N GLY A 84 -4.65 9.92 23.75
CA GLY A 84 -3.91 10.47 24.88
C GLY A 84 -2.99 9.47 25.58
N ARG A 85 -2.80 8.28 25.01
CA ARG A 85 -1.94 7.20 25.54
C ARG A 85 -1.56 6.20 24.46
N SER A 86 -0.46 5.48 24.67
CA SER A 86 -0.11 4.36 23.80
C SER A 86 -1.04 3.16 24.04
N THR A 87 -1.59 2.63 22.95
CA THR A 87 -2.50 1.48 22.97
C THR A 87 -1.86 0.24 22.34
N ASN A 88 -2.30 -0.95 22.77
CA ASN A 88 -1.84 -2.20 22.16
C ASN A 88 -2.20 -2.28 20.68
N PHE A 89 -3.39 -1.76 20.31
CA PHE A 89 -3.81 -1.73 18.90
C PHE A 89 -2.91 -0.84 18.05
N ALA A 90 -2.48 0.33 18.55
CA ALA A 90 -1.55 1.20 17.82
C ALA A 90 -0.20 0.49 17.59
N ARG A 91 0.27 -0.32 18.56
CA ARG A 91 1.48 -1.15 18.41
C ARG A 91 1.29 -2.28 17.40
N ILE A 92 0.15 -2.96 17.40
CA ILE A 92 -0.17 -4.02 16.42
C ILE A 92 -0.21 -3.43 15.00
N ILE A 93 -0.87 -2.30 14.80
CA ILE A 93 -0.93 -1.60 13.51
C ILE A 93 0.46 -1.23 13.02
N LEU A 94 1.31 -0.67 13.90
CA LEU A 94 2.70 -0.36 13.57
C LEU A 94 3.44 -1.59 13.07
N TRP A 95 3.41 -2.70 13.82
CA TRP A 95 4.16 -3.89 13.47
C TRP A 95 3.65 -4.58 12.21
N LEU A 96 2.33 -4.64 12.00
CA LEU A 96 1.76 -5.16 10.75
C LEU A 96 2.26 -4.33 9.55
N GLY A 97 2.20 -3.02 9.66
CA GLY A 97 2.65 -2.14 8.58
C GLY A 97 4.16 -2.20 8.33
N VAL A 98 4.97 -2.25 9.38
CA VAL A 98 6.44 -2.35 9.28
C VAL A 98 6.84 -3.70 8.69
N ILE A 99 6.25 -4.81 9.15
CA ILE A 99 6.52 -6.13 8.58
C ILE A 99 6.12 -6.17 7.11
N GLY A 100 4.93 -5.64 6.76
CA GLY A 100 4.50 -5.53 5.37
C GLY A 100 5.52 -4.77 4.51
N ALA A 101 6.02 -3.63 4.96
CA ALA A 101 7.00 -2.83 4.25
C ALA A 101 8.38 -3.54 4.10
N ILE A 102 8.82 -4.26 5.14
CA ILE A 102 10.05 -5.07 5.07
C ILE A 102 9.89 -6.20 4.03
N PHE A 103 8.75 -6.88 4.03
CA PHE A 103 8.50 -7.95 3.06
C PHE A 103 8.31 -7.43 1.62
N LEU A 104 7.81 -6.22 1.45
CA LEU A 104 7.85 -5.53 0.16
C LEU A 104 9.31 -5.31 -0.29
N MET A 105 10.20 -4.89 0.61
CA MET A 105 11.63 -4.72 0.33
C MET A 105 12.27 -6.05 -0.10
N VAL A 106 11.98 -7.15 0.62
CA VAL A 106 12.41 -8.50 0.25
C VAL A 106 11.92 -8.87 -1.16
N TYR A 107 10.63 -8.64 -1.46
CA TYR A 107 10.09 -8.89 -2.80
C TYR A 107 10.87 -8.14 -3.90
N ILE A 108 11.13 -6.85 -3.69
CA ILE A 108 11.82 -5.99 -4.66
C ILE A 108 13.26 -6.47 -4.89
N ASP A 109 13.95 -6.86 -3.82
CA ASP A 109 15.34 -7.29 -3.86
C ASP A 109 15.51 -8.59 -4.66
N PHE A 110 14.60 -9.53 -4.48
CA PHE A 110 14.60 -10.80 -5.20
C PHE A 110 13.89 -10.75 -6.57
N LEU A 111 13.28 -9.64 -6.97
CA LEU A 111 12.61 -9.50 -8.26
C LEU A 111 13.63 -9.64 -9.41
N GLY A 112 13.29 -10.45 -10.42
CA GLY A 112 14.16 -10.69 -11.58
C GLY A 112 15.29 -11.70 -11.34
N THR A 113 15.48 -12.23 -10.13
CA THR A 113 16.47 -13.26 -9.85
C THR A 113 15.93 -14.67 -10.15
N SER A 114 16.79 -15.63 -10.48
CA SER A 114 16.46 -17.03 -10.73
C SER A 114 16.73 -17.93 -9.52
N GLY A 115 16.17 -19.14 -9.51
CA GLY A 115 16.34 -20.13 -8.45
C GLY A 115 15.12 -20.27 -7.54
N GLU A 116 15.00 -21.43 -6.87
CA GLU A 116 13.85 -21.79 -6.05
C GLU A 116 13.71 -20.90 -4.80
N VAL A 117 14.82 -20.68 -4.09
CA VAL A 117 14.84 -19.80 -2.90
C VAL A 117 14.40 -18.37 -3.28
N ASN A 118 14.90 -17.85 -4.39
CA ASN A 118 14.55 -16.52 -4.86
C ASN A 118 13.08 -16.42 -5.27
N ARG A 119 12.53 -17.50 -5.88
CA ARG A 119 11.09 -17.59 -6.19
C ARG A 119 10.26 -17.58 -4.92
N PHE A 120 10.68 -18.34 -3.90
CA PHE A 120 10.03 -18.36 -2.58
C PHE A 120 10.02 -16.97 -1.95
N MET A 121 11.17 -16.28 -1.89
CA MET A 121 11.29 -14.95 -1.31
C MET A 121 10.39 -13.93 -2.02
N ARG A 122 10.33 -13.95 -3.35
CA ARG A 122 9.40 -13.09 -4.11
C ARG A 122 7.94 -13.37 -3.80
N LYS A 123 7.55 -14.65 -3.81
CA LYS A 123 6.16 -15.05 -3.56
C LYS A 123 5.68 -14.64 -2.17
N TYR A 124 6.46 -14.97 -1.15
CA TYR A 124 6.08 -14.64 0.23
C TYR A 124 6.30 -13.16 0.56
N GLY A 125 7.31 -12.51 -0.04
CA GLY A 125 7.52 -11.08 0.10
C GLY A 125 6.29 -10.28 -0.30
N ILE A 126 5.80 -10.49 -1.52
CA ILE A 126 4.63 -9.74 -2.00
C ILE A 126 3.32 -10.18 -1.31
N MET A 127 3.18 -11.46 -0.97
CA MET A 127 2.00 -11.97 -0.27
C MET A 127 1.85 -11.34 1.12
N VAL A 128 2.92 -11.30 1.91
CA VAL A 128 2.89 -10.68 3.25
C VAL A 128 2.58 -9.19 3.15
N PHE A 129 3.16 -8.48 2.20
CA PHE A 129 2.85 -7.08 1.97
C PHE A 129 1.36 -6.86 1.66
N PHE A 130 0.79 -7.62 0.73
CA PHE A 130 -0.62 -7.50 0.32
C PHE A 130 -1.63 -8.00 1.37
N VAL A 131 -1.20 -8.75 2.37
CA VAL A 131 -2.06 -9.15 3.49
C VAL A 131 -1.92 -8.16 4.66
N PHE A 132 -0.71 -7.83 5.06
CA PHE A 132 -0.46 -7.07 6.28
C PHE A 132 -0.76 -5.58 6.13
N THR A 133 -0.51 -5.01 4.96
CA THR A 133 -0.81 -3.59 4.71
C THR A 133 -2.31 -3.30 4.75
N PRO A 134 -3.20 -4.00 4.03
CA PRO A 134 -4.65 -3.82 4.14
C PRO A 134 -5.18 -4.13 5.54
N LEU A 135 -4.62 -5.13 6.23
CA LEU A 135 -5.00 -5.44 7.60
C LEU A 135 -4.67 -4.28 8.55
N ALA A 136 -3.46 -3.70 8.44
CA ALA A 136 -3.07 -2.52 9.20
C ALA A 136 -3.97 -1.32 8.90
N GLN A 137 -4.31 -1.09 7.61
CA GLN A 137 -5.25 -0.03 7.18
C GLN A 137 -6.64 -0.23 7.77
N THR A 138 -7.16 -1.45 7.76
CA THR A 138 -8.47 -1.81 8.32
C THR A 138 -8.51 -1.61 9.83
N LEU A 139 -7.48 -2.07 10.54
CA LEU A 139 -7.38 -1.88 11.99
C LEU A 139 -7.23 -0.39 12.36
N MET A 140 -6.47 0.37 11.59
CA MET A 140 -6.33 1.82 11.78
C MET A 140 -7.67 2.53 11.59
N LEU A 141 -8.43 2.19 10.55
CA LEU A 141 -9.78 2.72 10.32
C LEU A 141 -10.71 2.40 11.48
N ARG A 142 -10.70 1.14 11.97
CA ARG A 142 -11.47 0.73 13.14
C ARG A 142 -11.12 1.59 14.38
N GLN A 143 -9.83 1.88 14.61
CA GLN A 143 -9.42 2.73 15.73
C GLN A 143 -9.91 4.17 15.58
N HIS A 144 -9.92 4.74 14.37
CA HIS A 144 -10.49 6.05 14.11
C HIS A 144 -11.99 6.10 14.44
N TYR A 145 -12.79 5.09 14.03
CA TYR A 145 -14.20 5.02 14.39
C TYR A 145 -14.42 4.85 15.90
N HIS A 146 -13.57 4.07 16.57
CA HIS A 146 -13.68 3.83 17.99
C HIS A 146 -13.41 5.09 18.83
N VAL A 147 -12.44 5.91 18.42
CA VAL A 147 -12.07 7.13 19.15
C VAL A 147 -12.95 8.34 18.79
N LEU A 148 -13.62 8.31 17.64
CA LEU A 148 -14.38 9.43 17.09
C LEU A 148 -15.39 10.06 18.09
N PRO A 149 -16.18 9.28 18.87
CA PRO A 149 -17.15 9.84 19.82
C PRO A 149 -16.52 10.62 20.97
N SER A 150 -15.26 10.31 21.33
CA SER A 150 -14.54 10.96 22.44
C SER A 150 -13.77 12.22 22.03
N LEU A 151 -13.68 12.48 20.71
CA LEU A 151 -12.92 13.61 20.20
C LEU A 151 -13.76 14.89 20.16
N LYS A 152 -13.08 16.05 20.29
CA LYS A 152 -13.70 17.36 20.04
C LYS A 152 -14.25 17.40 18.60
N GLN A 153 -15.44 17.99 18.46
CA GLN A 153 -16.09 18.14 17.14
C GLN A 153 -15.13 18.83 16.14
N GLY A 154 -15.01 18.25 14.93
CA GLY A 154 -14.12 18.76 13.87
C GLY A 154 -12.66 18.30 13.96
N THR A 155 -12.27 17.44 14.92
CA THR A 155 -10.93 16.83 14.95
C THR A 155 -10.74 15.84 13.80
N ILE A 156 -11.72 14.97 13.58
CA ILE A 156 -11.78 14.04 12.47
C ILE A 156 -13.08 14.30 11.70
N ASN A 157 -12.99 14.38 10.36
CA ASN A 157 -14.18 14.48 9.52
C ASN A 157 -14.73 13.07 9.22
N PRO A 158 -15.97 12.73 9.65
CA PRO A 158 -16.54 11.39 9.40
C PRO A 158 -16.62 11.01 7.92
N LYS A 159 -16.77 11.97 7.01
CA LYS A 159 -16.81 11.71 5.56
C LYS A 159 -15.53 11.06 5.06
N ILE A 160 -14.37 11.40 5.66
CA ILE A 160 -13.08 10.79 5.31
C ILE A 160 -13.03 9.35 5.78
N LEU A 161 -13.59 9.04 6.95
CA LEU A 161 -13.67 7.66 7.45
C LEU A 161 -14.60 6.81 6.57
N HIS A 162 -15.74 7.36 6.10
CA HIS A 162 -16.62 6.65 5.17
C HIS A 162 -15.93 6.38 3.83
N TYR A 163 -15.13 7.34 3.31
CA TYR A 163 -14.29 7.11 2.15
C TYR A 163 -13.32 5.95 2.37
N GLN A 164 -12.57 5.96 3.48
CA GLN A 164 -11.63 4.87 3.80
C GLN A 164 -12.36 3.53 4.00
N LEU A 165 -13.56 3.54 4.59
CA LEU A 165 -14.40 2.35 4.73
C LEU A 165 -14.79 1.79 3.36
N ALA A 166 -15.23 2.63 2.43
CA ALA A 166 -15.56 2.19 1.07
C ALA A 166 -14.35 1.53 0.40
N ILE A 167 -13.14 2.10 0.53
CA ILE A 167 -11.90 1.51 -0.01
C ILE A 167 -11.61 0.14 0.63
N VAL A 168 -11.74 0.01 1.95
CA VAL A 168 -11.54 -1.28 2.66
C VAL A 168 -12.55 -2.32 2.17
N VAL A 169 -13.82 -1.95 2.01
CA VAL A 169 -14.87 -2.86 1.50
C VAL A 169 -14.53 -3.30 0.07
N ILE A 170 -14.10 -2.41 -0.80
CA ILE A 170 -13.70 -2.75 -2.17
C ILE A 170 -12.51 -3.71 -2.16
N MET A 171 -11.47 -3.47 -1.32
CA MET A 171 -10.34 -4.41 -1.18
C MET A 171 -10.79 -5.80 -0.74
N LEU A 172 -11.73 -5.89 0.22
CA LEU A 172 -12.28 -7.17 0.67
C LEU A 172 -13.05 -7.89 -0.44
N ILE A 173 -13.86 -7.15 -1.19
CA ILE A 173 -14.62 -7.71 -2.34
C ILE A 173 -13.66 -8.27 -3.39
N ILE A 174 -12.62 -7.52 -3.77
CA ILE A 174 -11.62 -7.99 -4.73
C ILE A 174 -10.89 -9.22 -4.21
N GLY A 175 -10.51 -9.25 -2.93
CA GLY A 175 -9.89 -10.42 -2.31
C GLY A 175 -10.80 -11.66 -2.33
N ILE A 176 -12.10 -11.50 -2.03
CA ILE A 176 -13.09 -12.58 -2.11
C ILE A 176 -13.24 -13.07 -3.55
N ILE A 177 -13.39 -12.16 -4.52
CA ILE A 177 -13.51 -12.53 -5.94
C ILE A 177 -12.26 -13.31 -6.39
N SER A 178 -11.05 -12.83 -6.05
CA SER A 178 -9.80 -13.52 -6.37
C SER A 178 -9.77 -14.95 -5.81
N THR A 179 -10.20 -15.10 -4.56
CA THR A 179 -10.24 -16.41 -3.88
C THR A 179 -11.28 -17.34 -4.51
N VAL A 180 -12.46 -16.85 -4.83
CA VAL A 180 -13.52 -17.63 -5.50
C VAL A 180 -13.06 -18.10 -6.89
N LEU A 181 -12.46 -17.22 -7.68
CA LEU A 181 -11.93 -17.57 -8.99
C LEU A 181 -10.85 -18.65 -8.89
N ASP A 182 -10.00 -18.59 -7.87
CA ASP A 182 -8.95 -19.59 -7.63
C ASP A 182 -9.55 -20.95 -7.23
N LEU A 183 -10.50 -20.96 -6.27
CA LEU A 183 -11.16 -22.18 -5.80
C LEU A 183 -12.03 -22.87 -6.88
N THR A 184 -12.59 -22.10 -7.79
CA THR A 184 -13.43 -22.64 -8.91
C THR A 184 -12.63 -22.98 -10.15
N ASN A 185 -11.29 -22.83 -10.13
CA ASN A 185 -10.40 -22.99 -11.29
C ASN A 185 -10.79 -22.13 -12.50
N ASN A 186 -11.46 -21.01 -12.28
CA ASN A 186 -11.87 -20.05 -13.32
C ASN A 186 -10.91 -18.85 -13.40
N LYS A 187 -9.80 -18.86 -12.64
CA LYS A 187 -8.80 -17.82 -12.64
C LYS A 187 -7.95 -17.90 -13.90
N THR A 188 -8.15 -16.95 -14.80
CA THR A 188 -7.31 -16.81 -16.00
C THR A 188 -6.10 -15.92 -15.70
N TYR A 189 -5.11 -15.98 -16.59
CA TYR A 189 -3.93 -15.10 -16.51
C TYR A 189 -4.33 -13.62 -16.53
N GLU A 190 -5.26 -13.25 -17.40
CA GLU A 190 -5.74 -11.87 -17.57
C GLU A 190 -6.49 -11.41 -16.30
N SER A 191 -7.38 -12.25 -15.75
CA SER A 191 -8.14 -11.90 -14.54
C SER A 191 -7.23 -11.72 -13.32
N GLU A 192 -6.19 -12.54 -13.18
CA GLU A 192 -5.18 -12.39 -12.13
C GLU A 192 -4.43 -11.07 -12.24
N ASN A 193 -4.00 -10.71 -13.46
CA ASN A 193 -3.30 -9.46 -13.72
C ASN A 193 -4.19 -8.24 -13.46
N ILE A 194 -5.45 -8.26 -13.91
CA ILE A 194 -6.41 -7.18 -13.62
C ILE A 194 -6.58 -6.99 -12.12
N ILE A 195 -6.72 -8.08 -11.37
CA ILE A 195 -6.83 -8.04 -9.91
C ILE A 195 -5.58 -7.45 -9.28
N GLU A 196 -4.37 -7.88 -9.68
CA GLU A 196 -3.09 -7.39 -9.15
C GLU A 196 -2.97 -5.86 -9.33
N TRP A 197 -3.20 -5.34 -10.54
CA TRP A 197 -3.09 -3.91 -10.85
C TRP A 197 -4.12 -3.08 -10.09
N ASN A 198 -5.39 -3.50 -10.11
CA ASN A 198 -6.46 -2.76 -9.45
C ASN A 198 -6.35 -2.82 -7.93
N PHE A 199 -6.00 -3.97 -7.35
CA PHE A 199 -5.79 -4.10 -5.91
C PHE A 199 -4.66 -3.20 -5.41
N SER A 200 -3.52 -3.17 -6.13
CA SER A 200 -2.40 -2.28 -5.81
C SER A 200 -2.80 -0.80 -5.88
N PHE A 201 -3.58 -0.42 -6.89
CA PHE A 201 -4.11 0.93 -7.03
C PHE A 201 -5.02 1.30 -5.85
N ILE A 202 -6.00 0.45 -5.52
CA ILE A 202 -6.97 0.70 -4.46
C ILE A 202 -6.32 0.73 -3.08
N LEU A 203 -5.36 -0.16 -2.82
CA LEU A 203 -4.55 -0.15 -1.60
C LEU A 203 -3.85 1.20 -1.41
N ASN A 204 -3.38 1.79 -2.49
CA ASN A 204 -2.67 3.06 -2.48
C ASN A 204 -3.59 4.26 -2.24
N ILE A 205 -4.75 4.29 -2.88
CA ILE A 205 -5.68 5.40 -2.72
C ILE A 205 -6.33 5.47 -1.32
N TYR A 206 -6.26 4.39 -0.52
CA TYR A 206 -6.63 4.44 0.90
C TYR A 206 -5.88 5.56 1.64
N PHE A 207 -4.59 5.72 1.34
CA PHE A 207 -3.76 6.72 2.00
C PHE A 207 -4.20 8.16 1.70
N PHE A 208 -4.97 8.39 0.63
CA PHE A 208 -5.50 9.73 0.32
C PHE A 208 -6.34 10.30 1.47
N GLY A 209 -7.11 9.45 2.17
CA GLY A 209 -7.82 9.86 3.38
C GLY A 209 -6.90 10.41 4.47
N MET A 210 -5.68 9.87 4.60
CA MET A 210 -4.72 10.31 5.61
C MET A 210 -4.18 11.73 5.37
N VAL A 211 -4.15 12.20 4.11
CA VAL A 211 -3.76 13.58 3.77
C VAL A 211 -4.66 14.60 4.49
N PHE A 212 -5.96 14.29 4.60
CA PHE A 212 -6.94 15.15 5.24
C PHE A 212 -6.97 14.95 6.76
N LEU A 213 -6.83 13.72 7.24
CA LEU A 213 -6.78 13.42 8.68
C LEU A 213 -5.55 14.07 9.33
N TRP A 214 -4.41 14.06 8.65
CA TRP A 214 -3.16 14.58 9.17
C TRP A 214 -2.94 16.09 8.93
N LYS A 215 -3.94 16.80 8.42
CA LYS A 215 -3.84 18.25 8.21
C LYS A 215 -3.49 19.02 9.49
N LYS A 216 -4.10 18.68 10.61
CA LYS A 216 -3.84 19.28 11.94
C LYS A 216 -2.62 18.68 12.63
N TYR A 217 -2.31 17.40 12.38
CA TYR A 217 -1.17 16.70 12.98
C TYR A 217 0.17 17.34 12.63
N SER A 218 0.32 17.85 11.43
CA SER A 218 1.52 18.58 11.00
C SER A 218 1.81 19.85 11.82
N TYR A 219 0.80 20.44 12.47
CA TYR A 219 0.96 21.61 13.33
C TYR A 219 1.41 21.25 14.76
N HIS A 220 0.95 20.12 15.32
CA HIS A 220 1.32 19.69 16.66
C HIS A 220 2.80 19.31 16.78
N LEU A 221 3.37 18.62 15.80
CA LEU A 221 4.80 18.32 15.78
C LEU A 221 5.71 19.54 15.70
N LYS A 222 5.17 20.70 15.31
CA LYS A 222 5.91 21.96 15.25
C LYS A 222 5.88 22.73 16.55
N ASN A 223 4.82 22.59 17.34
CA ASN A 223 4.67 23.28 18.62
C ASN A 223 5.33 22.56 19.81
N ASP A 224 5.57 21.24 19.69
CA ASP A 224 6.27 20.48 20.74
C ASP A 224 7.81 20.52 20.59
N SER A 225 8.33 21.21 19.55
CA SER A 225 9.76 21.40 19.29
C SER A 225 10.27 22.82 19.59
N ASP A 226 9.39 23.73 20.02
CA ASP A 226 9.71 25.08 20.50
C ASP A 226 9.48 25.17 22.04
#